data_0020669f200a5a7ee6819bb16146cb56
#
_entry.id   0020669f200a5a7ee6819bb16146cb56
#
_cell.length_a   1.000
_cell.length_b   1.000
_cell.length_c   1.000
_cell.angle_alpha   90.00
_cell.angle_beta   90.00
_cell.angle_gamma   90.00
#
_symmetry.space_group_name_H-M   'P 1'
#
loop_
_entity.id
_entity.type
_entity.pdbx_description
1 polymer ?
#
loop_
_entity_poly.entity_id
_entity_poly.type
_entity_poly.pdbx_seq_one_letter_code
_entity_poly.pdbx_strand_id
1 'polypeptide(L)'
;MNGAESLVTTLLEGDVNVCFSNPGTSEMHFVAALDKYTKMRSILCLFEGCATGAADGYFRMRRAPASTLLHLGPGLANGLANLHNAKKANSGIVNIVGEHALDHIKLNAPLTSDIEGIARPVSHWVKTSKSSKDIATDGAEAIKMARVNPGQIATLILPGDTAWNEGGEAQKVHLNTTLNKVPADLIDGTVIALKEAKNPMILVGGAALEEKNLMQIAKIADKVNCPIKTDWFNARLDKGAGRINSVRIPYVVEKAVEVLKEFDTIIVIGARRPVAFFAYPNKPGVLTQDNTNFIELASLSDDITGMLEELSDKIGVANNVPNTISELKIPEIPSGPINPSSLGMVLGALIPENAIVVDESVTTGREFFAQTSGSLPHTWLNNCGGSIGFGMPVAIGAAVASPDQKVISLEGDGSAMYTVQSLWTMARENLDITVLIFANQSYKILKGELTNVGVTNPGKSALEMLSLKDPSLDWVSVSKGMGVDAVRVDTIEDLVKYFKHGLKEKGPFLIEVML
;
A
#
# COMPACT_ATOMS: atom_id res chain seq x y z
N MET A 1 1.25 -28.47 24.48
CA MET A 1 2.06 -27.31 24.03
C MET A 1 1.61 -26.07 24.77
N ASN A 2 2.45 -25.07 24.90
CA ASN A 2 2.03 -23.82 25.48
C ASN A 2 1.19 -22.97 24.50
N GLY A 3 0.61 -21.86 25.00
CA GLY A 3 -0.25 -21.03 24.16
C GLY A 3 0.47 -20.40 22.95
N ALA A 4 1.72 -19.96 23.11
CA ALA A 4 2.50 -19.39 22.00
C ALA A 4 2.75 -20.41 20.89
N GLU A 5 3.10 -21.66 21.26
CA GLU A 5 3.29 -22.76 20.29
C GLU A 5 2.01 -23.09 19.54
N SER A 6 0.87 -23.12 20.26
CA SER A 6 -0.43 -23.39 19.62
C SER A 6 -0.86 -22.28 18.67
N LEU A 7 -0.57 -21.01 19.02
CA LEU A 7 -0.83 -19.86 18.14
C LEU A 7 0.03 -19.91 16.87
N VAL A 8 1.36 -20.12 17.00
CA VAL A 8 2.26 -20.19 15.83
C VAL A 8 1.86 -21.34 14.90
N THR A 9 1.52 -22.51 15.47
CA THR A 9 1.03 -23.64 14.66
C THR A 9 -0.27 -23.29 13.93
N THR A 10 -1.21 -22.61 14.62
CA THR A 10 -2.48 -22.17 14.03
C THR A 10 -2.27 -21.15 12.91
N LEU A 11 -1.32 -20.22 13.06
CA LEU A 11 -0.95 -19.27 12.00
C LEU A 11 -0.48 -20.00 10.76
N LEU A 12 0.39 -21.01 10.92
CA LEU A 12 0.89 -21.84 9.80
C LEU A 12 -0.24 -22.67 9.15
N GLU A 13 -1.14 -23.25 9.93
CA GLU A 13 -2.33 -23.96 9.41
C GLU A 13 -3.28 -23.03 8.61
N GLY A 14 -3.26 -21.73 8.92
CA GLY A 14 -4.00 -20.68 8.21
C GLY A 14 -3.23 -20.03 7.06
N ASP A 15 -2.11 -20.60 6.64
CA ASP A 15 -1.22 -20.04 5.59
C ASP A 15 -0.76 -18.59 5.91
N VAL A 16 -0.46 -18.32 7.17
CA VAL A 16 0.24 -17.12 7.64
C VAL A 16 1.67 -17.53 7.96
N ASN A 17 2.55 -17.42 6.94
CA ASN A 17 3.89 -18.04 6.96
C ASN A 17 5.02 -17.02 7.17
N VAL A 18 4.68 -15.75 7.35
CA VAL A 18 5.64 -14.65 7.55
C VAL A 18 5.21 -13.84 8.77
N CYS A 19 6.18 -13.51 9.62
CA CYS A 19 6.03 -12.62 10.77
C CYS A 19 7.07 -11.49 10.70
N PHE A 20 6.62 -10.26 10.52
CA PHE A 20 7.45 -9.06 10.66
C PHE A 20 7.41 -8.60 12.11
N SER A 21 8.55 -8.44 12.76
CA SER A 21 8.56 -8.27 14.21
C SER A 21 9.56 -7.24 14.70
N ASN A 22 9.18 -6.55 15.75
CA ASN A 22 10.09 -5.88 16.69
C ASN A 22 9.64 -6.29 18.10
N PRO A 23 10.12 -7.45 18.61
CA PRO A 23 9.64 -8.02 19.85
C PRO A 23 10.23 -7.33 21.07
N GLY A 24 9.51 -7.37 22.19
CA GLY A 24 10.01 -6.99 23.50
C GLY A 24 9.88 -8.13 24.51
N THR A 25 9.99 -7.81 25.80
CA THR A 25 10.12 -8.79 26.89
C THR A 25 8.89 -9.71 27.04
N SER A 26 7.69 -9.19 26.82
CA SER A 26 6.44 -9.97 26.97
C SER A 26 6.19 -10.97 25.85
N GLU A 27 6.85 -10.82 24.70
CA GLU A 27 6.68 -11.68 23.54
C GLU A 27 7.68 -12.85 23.48
N MET A 28 8.55 -13.03 24.49
CA MET A 28 9.64 -14.02 24.42
C MET A 28 9.18 -15.46 24.25
N HIS A 29 8.01 -15.84 24.76
CA HIS A 29 7.46 -17.18 24.51
C HIS A 29 7.01 -17.37 23.05
N PHE A 30 6.48 -16.31 22.43
CA PHE A 30 6.16 -16.34 20.99
C PHE A 30 7.45 -16.41 20.14
N VAL A 31 8.50 -15.63 20.50
CA VAL A 31 9.80 -15.69 19.83
C VAL A 31 10.42 -17.10 19.95
N ALA A 32 10.35 -17.72 21.13
CA ALA A 32 10.82 -19.09 21.32
C ALA A 32 10.02 -20.12 20.49
N ALA A 33 8.71 -19.89 20.31
CA ALA A 33 7.88 -20.72 19.43
C ALA A 33 8.27 -20.58 17.95
N LEU A 34 8.67 -19.39 17.50
CA LEU A 34 9.18 -19.18 16.14
C LEU A 34 10.43 -20.00 15.84
N ASP A 35 11.35 -20.14 16.79
CA ASP A 35 12.55 -20.98 16.65
C ASP A 35 12.20 -22.46 16.48
N LYS A 36 11.17 -22.94 17.18
CA LYS A 36 10.70 -24.33 17.10
C LYS A 36 9.97 -24.64 15.78
N TYR A 37 9.26 -23.65 15.21
CA TYR A 37 8.45 -23.81 14.00
C TYR A 37 9.03 -23.05 12.81
N THR A 38 10.14 -23.55 12.28
CA THR A 38 10.98 -22.91 11.24
C THR A 38 10.29 -22.64 9.90
N LYS A 39 9.07 -23.15 9.69
CA LYS A 39 8.24 -22.79 8.52
C LYS A 39 7.73 -21.35 8.57
N MET A 40 7.67 -20.73 9.76
CA MET A 40 7.37 -19.32 9.93
C MET A 40 8.62 -18.50 9.62
N ARG A 41 8.65 -17.79 8.50
CA ARG A 41 9.73 -16.84 8.20
C ARG A 41 9.61 -15.61 9.10
N SER A 42 10.56 -15.45 10.02
CA SER A 42 10.58 -14.34 10.97
C SER A 42 11.57 -13.28 10.51
N ILE A 43 11.09 -12.05 10.34
CA ILE A 43 11.87 -10.91 9.82
C ILE A 43 11.91 -9.83 10.89
N LEU A 44 13.13 -9.50 11.36
CA LEU A 44 13.33 -8.43 12.33
C LEU A 44 13.28 -7.07 11.64
N CYS A 45 12.44 -6.18 12.17
CA CYS A 45 12.38 -4.77 11.84
C CYS A 45 12.82 -3.95 13.05
N LEU A 46 13.66 -2.93 12.88
CA LEU A 46 14.15 -2.12 14.01
C LEU A 46 13.16 -1.04 14.47
N PHE A 47 11.99 -1.01 13.89
CA PHE A 47 10.89 -0.08 14.21
C PHE A 47 9.56 -0.71 13.80
N GLU A 48 8.56 -0.63 14.65
CA GLU A 48 7.27 -1.30 14.40
C GLU A 48 6.52 -0.72 13.21
N GLY A 49 6.73 0.55 12.88
CA GLY A 49 6.24 1.15 11.63
C GLY A 49 6.79 0.47 10.38
N CYS A 50 8.04 -0.04 10.45
CA CYS A 50 8.60 -0.86 9.38
C CYS A 50 7.93 -2.24 9.31
N ALA A 51 7.66 -2.86 10.45
CA ALA A 51 7.01 -4.18 10.51
C ALA A 51 5.58 -4.13 9.95
N THR A 52 4.79 -3.14 10.35
CA THR A 52 3.40 -2.99 9.90
C THR A 52 3.29 -2.59 8.43
N GLY A 53 4.18 -1.74 7.94
CA GLY A 53 4.26 -1.40 6.51
C GLY A 53 4.74 -2.57 5.65
N ALA A 54 5.66 -3.41 6.16
CA ALA A 54 6.09 -4.62 5.46
C ALA A 54 4.94 -5.64 5.36
N ALA A 55 4.14 -5.81 6.41
CA ALA A 55 2.94 -6.66 6.36
C ALA A 55 1.91 -6.15 5.32
N ASP A 56 1.74 -4.83 5.19
CA ASP A 56 0.91 -4.21 4.14
C ASP A 56 1.45 -4.56 2.74
N GLY A 57 2.74 -4.34 2.48
CA GLY A 57 3.37 -4.64 1.19
C GLY A 57 3.30 -6.13 0.82
N TYR A 58 3.48 -7.01 1.79
CA TYR A 58 3.33 -8.44 1.61
C TYR A 58 1.92 -8.81 1.14
N PHE A 59 0.88 -8.32 1.82
CA PHE A 59 -0.50 -8.58 1.43
C PHE A 59 -0.84 -8.06 0.03
N ARG A 60 -0.38 -6.88 -0.32
CA ARG A 60 -0.64 -6.29 -1.66
C ARG A 60 -0.13 -7.17 -2.79
N MET A 61 0.98 -7.88 -2.59
CA MET A 61 1.55 -8.78 -3.59
C MET A 61 1.04 -10.21 -3.47
N ARG A 62 0.98 -10.77 -2.25
CA ARG A 62 0.65 -12.17 -2.01
C ARG A 62 -0.85 -12.46 -1.96
N ARG A 63 -1.69 -11.45 -1.64
CA ARG A 63 -3.13 -11.61 -1.36
C ARG A 63 -3.41 -12.60 -0.20
N ALA A 64 -2.43 -12.76 0.68
CA ALA A 64 -2.52 -13.52 1.92
C ALA A 64 -1.92 -12.69 3.06
N PRO A 65 -2.49 -12.72 4.28
CA PRO A 65 -1.98 -11.93 5.38
C PRO A 65 -0.60 -12.42 5.84
N ALA A 66 0.25 -11.47 6.23
CA ALA A 66 1.37 -11.72 7.13
C ALA A 66 0.94 -11.45 8.57
N SER A 67 1.68 -11.98 9.55
CA SER A 67 1.57 -11.54 10.93
C SER A 67 2.60 -10.46 11.25
N THR A 68 2.30 -9.66 12.29
CA THR A 68 3.27 -8.79 12.96
C THR A 68 3.38 -9.20 14.42
N LEU A 69 4.53 -8.93 15.06
CA LEU A 69 4.73 -9.08 16.50
C LEU A 69 5.19 -7.74 17.07
N LEU A 70 4.36 -7.14 17.91
CA LEU A 70 4.51 -5.77 18.40
C LEU A 70 4.53 -5.74 19.95
N HIS A 71 5.41 -4.90 20.53
CA HIS A 71 5.61 -4.86 21.96
C HIS A 71 4.61 -3.95 22.67
N LEU A 72 3.57 -4.54 23.27
CA LEU A 72 2.55 -3.86 24.07
C LEU A 72 1.96 -2.61 23.37
N GLY A 73 1.44 -1.68 24.16
CA GLY A 73 0.89 -0.42 23.67
C GLY A 73 1.90 0.46 22.95
N PRO A 74 3.12 0.69 23.48
CA PRO A 74 4.14 1.47 22.78
C PRO A 74 4.53 0.90 21.41
N GLY A 75 4.73 -0.41 21.29
CA GLY A 75 5.05 -1.05 20.01
C GLY A 75 3.90 -0.96 19.01
N LEU A 76 2.66 -1.19 19.45
CA LEU A 76 1.49 -0.97 18.59
C LEU A 76 1.39 0.51 18.17
N ALA A 77 1.60 1.46 19.10
CA ALA A 77 1.53 2.89 18.81
C ALA A 77 2.58 3.31 17.75
N ASN A 78 3.80 2.78 17.82
CA ASN A 78 4.83 3.00 16.78
C ASN A 78 4.40 2.49 15.39
N GLY A 79 3.57 1.45 15.32
CA GLY A 79 3.07 0.86 14.09
C GLY A 79 1.84 1.55 13.49
N LEU A 80 1.16 2.48 14.21
CA LEU A 80 -0.15 3.01 13.84
C LEU A 80 -0.17 3.73 12.48
N ALA A 81 0.87 4.46 12.13
CA ALA A 81 0.94 5.22 10.89
C ALA A 81 0.80 4.31 9.66
N ASN A 82 1.54 3.19 9.63
CA ASN A 82 1.47 2.24 8.53
C ASN A 82 0.27 1.29 8.65
N LEU A 83 -0.26 1.00 9.85
CA LEU A 83 -1.56 0.35 10.00
C LEU A 83 -2.71 1.21 9.45
N HIS A 84 -2.64 2.55 9.60
CA HIS A 84 -3.59 3.45 8.96
C HIS A 84 -3.51 3.34 7.43
N ASN A 85 -2.31 3.37 6.84
CA ASN A 85 -2.11 3.17 5.40
C ASN A 85 -2.64 1.81 4.93
N ALA A 86 -2.34 0.73 5.66
CA ALA A 86 -2.80 -0.63 5.37
C ALA A 86 -4.34 -0.75 5.45
N LYS A 87 -4.97 -0.11 6.44
CA LYS A 87 -6.45 -0.06 6.57
C LYS A 87 -7.09 0.61 5.37
N LYS A 88 -6.51 1.72 4.89
CA LYS A 88 -6.99 2.43 3.68
C LYS A 88 -6.73 1.64 2.39
N ALA A 89 -5.68 0.82 2.38
CA ALA A 89 -5.36 -0.09 1.27
C ALA A 89 -6.21 -1.38 1.29
N ASN A 90 -6.99 -1.62 2.33
CA ASN A 90 -7.71 -2.86 2.59
C ASN A 90 -6.77 -4.07 2.63
N SER A 91 -5.64 -3.94 3.31
CA SER A 91 -4.67 -5.02 3.47
C SER A 91 -5.02 -5.91 4.66
N GLY A 92 -5.00 -7.22 4.43
CA GLY A 92 -5.18 -8.21 5.48
C GLY A 92 -3.91 -8.38 6.31
N ILE A 93 -3.98 -8.12 7.61
CA ILE A 93 -2.85 -8.25 8.54
C ILE A 93 -3.34 -8.90 9.83
N VAL A 94 -2.56 -9.84 10.36
CA VAL A 94 -2.76 -10.39 11.71
C VAL A 94 -1.72 -9.74 12.64
N ASN A 95 -2.12 -8.68 13.37
CA ASN A 95 -1.27 -8.11 14.39
C ASN A 95 -1.33 -8.96 15.66
N ILE A 96 -0.18 -9.37 16.16
CA ILE A 96 -0.02 -10.00 17.46
C ILE A 96 0.67 -8.97 18.34
N VAL A 97 -0.04 -8.52 19.37
CA VAL A 97 0.45 -7.50 20.30
C VAL A 97 0.62 -8.14 21.67
N GLY A 98 1.82 -8.16 22.20
CA GLY A 98 2.06 -8.64 23.56
C GLY A 98 1.34 -7.80 24.60
N GLU A 99 1.10 -8.39 25.76
CA GLU A 99 0.52 -7.71 26.92
C GLU A 99 1.13 -8.31 28.21
N HIS A 100 1.05 -7.58 29.31
CA HIS A 100 1.31 -8.13 30.64
C HIS A 100 0.42 -9.35 30.90
N ALA A 101 0.87 -10.26 31.78
CA ALA A 101 0.00 -11.32 32.28
C ALA A 101 -1.29 -10.75 32.88
N LEU A 102 -2.42 -11.42 32.70
CA LEU A 102 -3.76 -10.91 33.05
C LEU A 102 -3.84 -10.39 34.49
N ASP A 103 -3.21 -11.09 35.45
CA ASP A 103 -3.19 -10.63 36.84
C ASP A 103 -2.23 -9.47 37.09
N HIS A 104 -1.18 -9.32 36.27
CA HIS A 104 -0.20 -8.25 36.39
C HIS A 104 -0.71 -6.90 35.87
N ILE A 105 -1.63 -6.89 34.90
CA ILE A 105 -2.24 -5.66 34.35
C ILE A 105 -2.81 -4.77 35.47
N LYS A 106 -3.42 -5.37 36.50
CA LYS A 106 -4.00 -4.66 37.66
C LYS A 106 -2.99 -3.87 38.48
N LEU A 107 -1.71 -4.22 38.37
CA LEU A 107 -0.63 -3.55 39.12
C LEU A 107 -0.18 -2.24 38.47
N ASN A 108 -0.69 -1.94 37.25
CA ASN A 108 -0.36 -0.74 36.48
C ASN A 108 1.16 -0.52 36.35
N ALA A 109 1.85 -1.57 35.91
CA ALA A 109 3.30 -1.53 35.66
C ALA A 109 3.64 -0.49 34.56
N PRO A 110 4.89 -0.03 34.44
CA PRO A 110 5.25 1.10 33.55
C PRO A 110 4.80 0.98 32.08
N LEU A 111 4.65 -0.23 31.53
CA LEU A 111 4.21 -0.47 30.16
C LEU A 111 2.72 -0.80 30.04
N THR A 112 1.97 -0.82 31.13
CA THR A 112 0.52 -1.05 31.09
C THR A 112 -0.17 0.09 30.34
N SER A 113 -1.03 -0.25 29.39
CA SER A 113 -1.77 0.72 28.58
C SER A 113 -3.09 0.13 28.06
N ASP A 114 -4.00 0.97 27.59
CA ASP A 114 -5.22 0.53 26.91
C ASP A 114 -4.89 0.10 25.48
N ILE A 115 -4.34 -1.12 25.33
CA ILE A 115 -3.95 -1.66 24.00
C ILE A 115 -5.16 -1.81 23.10
N GLU A 116 -6.33 -2.26 23.60
CA GLU A 116 -7.55 -2.33 22.80
C GLU A 116 -7.98 -0.97 22.28
N GLY A 117 -7.93 0.07 23.13
CA GLY A 117 -8.25 1.44 22.74
C GLY A 117 -7.29 1.97 21.66
N ILE A 118 -6.00 1.64 21.73
CA ILE A 118 -5.01 1.98 20.70
C ILE A 118 -5.28 1.20 19.40
N ALA A 119 -5.67 -0.06 19.47
CA ALA A 119 -5.89 -0.92 18.31
C ALA A 119 -7.15 -0.57 17.51
N ARG A 120 -8.25 -0.22 18.17
CA ARG A 120 -9.58 -0.01 17.55
C ARG A 120 -9.59 0.93 16.34
N PRO A 121 -8.94 2.09 16.32
CA PRO A 121 -8.96 3.00 15.16
C PRO A 121 -8.36 2.39 13.89
N VAL A 122 -7.37 1.54 14.02
CA VAL A 122 -6.62 0.96 12.89
C VAL A 122 -6.98 -0.49 12.58
N SER A 123 -7.76 -1.16 13.43
CA SER A 123 -8.18 -2.55 13.26
C SER A 123 -9.67 -2.65 12.90
N HIS A 124 -10.06 -3.76 12.27
CA HIS A 124 -11.45 -4.13 12.02
C HIS A 124 -11.95 -5.10 13.08
N TRP A 125 -11.04 -5.85 13.68
CA TRP A 125 -11.29 -6.79 14.76
C TRP A 125 -10.19 -6.69 15.81
N VAL A 126 -10.56 -6.68 17.09
CA VAL A 126 -9.62 -6.62 18.23
C VAL A 126 -10.11 -7.59 19.29
N LYS A 127 -9.22 -8.41 19.80
CA LYS A 127 -9.51 -9.37 20.87
C LYS A 127 -8.32 -9.57 21.78
N THR A 128 -8.55 -9.53 23.10
CA THR A 128 -7.60 -9.95 24.13
C THR A 128 -7.87 -11.40 24.50
N SER A 129 -6.92 -12.29 24.30
CA SER A 129 -7.05 -13.71 24.68
C SER A 129 -7.10 -13.88 26.20
N LYS A 130 -7.88 -14.85 26.67
CA LYS A 130 -8.15 -15.05 28.10
C LYS A 130 -7.39 -16.21 28.72
N SER A 131 -6.93 -17.17 27.91
CA SER A 131 -6.18 -18.33 28.39
C SER A 131 -5.32 -18.96 27.29
N SER A 132 -4.36 -19.80 27.68
CA SER A 132 -3.58 -20.63 26.74
C SER A 132 -4.45 -21.62 25.94
N LYS A 133 -5.64 -21.96 26.41
CA LYS A 133 -6.57 -22.85 25.71
C LYS A 133 -7.35 -22.10 24.61
N ASP A 134 -7.58 -20.80 24.78
CA ASP A 134 -8.37 -19.98 23.86
C ASP A 134 -7.53 -19.40 22.72
N ILE A 135 -6.22 -19.15 22.98
CA ILE A 135 -5.37 -18.35 22.08
C ILE A 135 -5.31 -18.88 20.63
N ALA A 136 -5.32 -20.21 20.43
CA ALA A 136 -5.30 -20.79 19.08
C ALA A 136 -6.64 -20.58 18.36
N THR A 137 -7.77 -20.66 19.08
CA THR A 137 -9.09 -20.35 18.54
C THR A 137 -9.21 -18.86 18.18
N ASP A 138 -8.72 -17.98 19.06
CA ASP A 138 -8.68 -16.54 18.82
C ASP A 138 -7.76 -16.21 17.63
N GLY A 139 -6.62 -16.91 17.50
CA GLY A 139 -5.74 -16.82 16.34
C GLY A 139 -6.39 -17.25 15.03
N ALA A 140 -7.14 -18.37 15.05
CA ALA A 140 -7.92 -18.82 13.89
C ALA A 140 -8.99 -17.81 13.49
N GLU A 141 -9.65 -17.17 14.46
CA GLU A 141 -10.61 -16.09 14.22
C GLU A 141 -9.94 -14.86 13.62
N ALA A 142 -8.78 -14.43 14.16
CA ALA A 142 -7.99 -13.31 13.62
C ALA A 142 -7.60 -13.54 12.15
N ILE A 143 -7.17 -14.76 11.80
CA ILE A 143 -6.84 -15.12 10.41
C ILE A 143 -8.08 -15.03 9.51
N LYS A 144 -9.23 -15.54 9.96
CA LYS A 144 -10.49 -15.41 9.21
C LYS A 144 -10.86 -13.96 8.96
N MET A 145 -10.75 -13.11 9.99
CA MET A 145 -11.04 -11.69 9.87
C MET A 145 -10.06 -10.98 8.93
N ALA A 146 -8.76 -11.30 9.01
CA ALA A 146 -7.77 -10.72 8.10
C ALA A 146 -8.00 -11.09 6.62
N ARG A 147 -8.66 -12.23 6.36
CA ARG A 147 -8.99 -12.71 5.01
C ARG A 147 -10.39 -12.33 4.52
N VAL A 148 -11.18 -11.61 5.31
CA VAL A 148 -12.46 -11.06 4.83
C VAL A 148 -12.18 -10.11 3.66
N ASN A 149 -12.79 -10.36 2.51
CA ASN A 149 -12.59 -9.53 1.31
C ASN A 149 -13.03 -8.07 1.55
N PRO A 150 -12.23 -7.09 1.14
CA PRO A 150 -10.98 -7.15 0.33
C PRO A 150 -9.70 -7.41 1.13
N GLY A 151 -9.75 -7.41 2.43
CA GLY A 151 -8.69 -7.60 3.41
C GLY A 151 -8.93 -6.70 4.62
N GLN A 152 -8.68 -7.22 5.82
CA GLN A 152 -8.93 -6.53 7.08
C GLN A 152 -7.74 -6.64 8.03
N ILE A 153 -7.62 -5.71 8.95
CA ILE A 153 -6.61 -5.77 10.01
C ILE A 153 -7.27 -6.39 11.24
N ALA A 154 -6.77 -7.54 11.67
CA ALA A 154 -7.15 -8.21 12.89
C ALA A 154 -6.02 -8.08 13.94
N THR A 155 -6.32 -7.54 15.10
CA THR A 155 -5.36 -7.39 16.20
C THR A 155 -5.72 -8.33 17.35
N LEU A 156 -4.84 -9.31 17.58
CA LEU A 156 -4.90 -10.25 18.69
C LEU A 156 -3.92 -9.80 19.78
N ILE A 157 -4.44 -9.51 20.96
CA ILE A 157 -3.64 -9.14 22.12
C ILE A 157 -3.31 -10.43 22.88
N LEU A 158 -2.03 -10.66 23.12
CA LEU A 158 -1.43 -11.86 23.69
C LEU A 158 -0.87 -11.58 25.10
N PRO A 159 -1.66 -11.71 26.18
CA PRO A 159 -1.14 -11.63 27.54
C PRO A 159 -0.08 -12.70 27.81
N GLY A 160 0.96 -12.34 28.58
CA GLY A 160 2.11 -13.20 28.83
C GLY A 160 1.74 -14.59 29.36
N ASP A 161 0.80 -14.67 30.30
CA ASP A 161 0.32 -15.95 30.86
C ASP A 161 -0.47 -16.79 29.87
N THR A 162 -1.15 -16.20 28.91
CA THR A 162 -1.80 -16.93 27.82
C THR A 162 -0.75 -17.52 26.85
N ALA A 163 0.42 -16.91 26.75
CA ALA A 163 1.51 -17.42 25.93
C ALA A 163 2.30 -18.56 26.60
N TRP A 164 2.64 -18.43 27.90
CA TRP A 164 3.54 -19.38 28.55
C TRP A 164 2.83 -20.58 29.21
N ASN A 165 1.53 -20.48 29.57
CA ASN A 165 0.81 -21.58 30.20
C ASN A 165 0.56 -22.74 29.22
N GLU A 166 0.60 -23.95 29.77
CA GLU A 166 0.29 -25.20 29.03
C GLU A 166 -1.20 -25.34 28.74
N GLY A 167 -1.54 -26.26 27.84
CA GLY A 167 -2.92 -26.64 27.47
C GLY A 167 -3.41 -26.01 26.20
N GLY A 168 -2.54 -25.37 25.42
CA GLY A 168 -2.84 -24.90 24.07
C GLY A 168 -2.93 -26.06 23.06
N GLU A 169 -3.87 -25.98 22.15
CA GLU A 169 -4.07 -26.91 21.03
C GLU A 169 -4.23 -26.13 19.72
N ALA A 170 -3.44 -26.48 18.70
CA ALA A 170 -3.52 -25.84 17.40
C ALA A 170 -4.91 -26.01 16.76
N GLN A 171 -5.39 -24.99 16.09
CA GLN A 171 -6.69 -24.98 15.43
C GLN A 171 -6.54 -24.97 13.91
N LYS A 172 -7.37 -25.74 13.22
CA LYS A 172 -7.53 -25.64 11.78
C LYS A 172 -8.33 -24.38 11.42
N VAL A 173 -7.88 -23.69 10.39
CA VAL A 173 -8.54 -22.48 9.92
C VAL A 173 -9.43 -22.81 8.72
N HIS A 174 -10.73 -22.69 8.91
CA HIS A 174 -11.70 -22.83 7.82
C HIS A 174 -12.01 -21.45 7.25
N LEU A 175 -11.54 -21.20 6.03
CA LEU A 175 -11.76 -19.94 5.34
C LEU A 175 -13.11 -19.96 4.60
N ASN A 176 -13.90 -18.92 4.79
CA ASN A 176 -15.07 -18.66 3.96
C ASN A 176 -14.70 -17.54 2.97
N THR A 177 -14.64 -17.88 1.68
CA THR A 177 -14.26 -16.98 0.60
C THR A 177 -15.46 -16.50 -0.23
N THR A 178 -16.67 -16.64 0.28
CA THR A 178 -17.87 -16.21 -0.46
C THR A 178 -17.90 -14.70 -0.58
N LEU A 179 -17.91 -14.19 -1.83
CA LEU A 179 -18.08 -12.79 -2.15
C LEU A 179 -19.57 -12.45 -2.24
N ASN A 180 -19.93 -11.19 -1.97
CA ASN A 180 -21.30 -10.74 -2.15
C ASN A 180 -21.63 -10.68 -3.64
N LYS A 181 -22.76 -11.21 -4.02
CA LYS A 181 -23.23 -11.12 -5.40
C LYS A 181 -23.87 -9.75 -5.64
N VAL A 182 -23.49 -9.09 -6.73
CA VAL A 182 -24.14 -7.85 -7.17
C VAL A 182 -25.55 -8.16 -7.66
N PRO A 183 -26.60 -7.41 -7.23
CA PRO A 183 -27.98 -7.65 -7.69
C PRO A 183 -28.15 -7.49 -9.20
N ALA A 184 -28.89 -8.41 -9.82
CA ALA A 184 -29.07 -8.43 -11.29
C ALA A 184 -29.81 -7.17 -11.81
N ASP A 185 -30.75 -6.65 -11.03
CA ASP A 185 -31.49 -5.42 -11.36
C ASP A 185 -30.58 -4.18 -11.38
N LEU A 186 -29.54 -4.13 -10.52
CA LEU A 186 -28.53 -3.08 -10.54
C LEU A 186 -27.65 -3.18 -11.80
N ILE A 187 -27.29 -4.41 -12.22
CA ILE A 187 -26.55 -4.63 -13.46
C ILE A 187 -27.41 -4.21 -14.66
N ASP A 188 -28.70 -4.61 -14.71
CA ASP A 188 -29.62 -4.22 -15.77
C ASP A 188 -29.83 -2.69 -15.84
N GLY A 189 -30.01 -2.06 -14.70
CA GLY A 189 -30.09 -0.60 -14.60
C GLY A 189 -28.81 0.10 -15.09
N THR A 190 -27.65 -0.47 -14.82
CA THR A 190 -26.36 0.05 -15.32
C THR A 190 -26.24 -0.08 -16.82
N VAL A 191 -26.70 -1.19 -17.44
CA VAL A 191 -26.74 -1.34 -18.90
C VAL A 191 -27.60 -0.25 -19.55
N ILE A 192 -28.76 0.05 -18.98
CA ILE A 192 -29.66 1.11 -19.45
C ILE A 192 -28.96 2.47 -19.31
N ALA A 193 -28.43 2.78 -18.12
CA ALA A 193 -27.75 4.05 -17.87
C ALA A 193 -26.59 4.30 -18.83
N LEU A 194 -25.75 3.28 -19.09
CA LEU A 194 -24.64 3.40 -20.05
C LEU A 194 -25.09 3.65 -21.50
N LYS A 195 -26.26 3.13 -21.89
CA LYS A 195 -26.83 3.36 -23.23
C LYS A 195 -27.48 4.73 -23.39
N GLU A 196 -28.05 5.28 -22.31
CA GLU A 196 -28.75 6.57 -22.31
C GLU A 196 -27.83 7.76 -22.02
N ALA A 197 -26.69 7.52 -21.34
CA ALA A 197 -25.71 8.56 -21.02
C ALA A 197 -25.14 9.21 -22.29
N LYS A 198 -25.00 10.52 -22.25
CA LYS A 198 -24.35 11.28 -23.33
C LYS A 198 -22.84 11.29 -23.18
N ASN A 199 -22.36 11.32 -21.95
CA ASN A 199 -20.94 11.36 -21.64
C ASN A 199 -20.62 10.51 -20.39
N PRO A 200 -20.67 9.17 -20.50
CA PRO A 200 -20.41 8.28 -19.37
C PRO A 200 -18.92 8.18 -19.05
N MET A 201 -18.60 7.79 -17.81
CA MET A 201 -17.26 7.45 -17.34
C MET A 201 -17.33 6.22 -16.44
N ILE A 202 -16.32 5.35 -16.48
CA ILE A 202 -16.15 4.25 -15.52
C ILE A 202 -15.02 4.60 -14.58
N LEU A 203 -15.32 4.66 -13.27
CA LEU A 203 -14.37 4.89 -12.19
C LEU A 203 -14.03 3.56 -11.52
N VAL A 204 -12.76 3.17 -11.55
CA VAL A 204 -12.29 1.86 -11.11
C VAL A 204 -11.33 1.94 -9.93
N GLY A 205 -11.40 0.94 -9.05
CA GLY A 205 -10.52 0.77 -7.89
C GLY A 205 -10.45 -0.68 -7.43
N GLY A 206 -9.58 -0.97 -6.45
CA GLY A 206 -9.45 -2.29 -5.86
C GLY A 206 -9.30 -3.43 -6.85
N ALA A 207 -10.10 -4.50 -6.72
CA ALA A 207 -10.05 -5.66 -7.60
C ALA A 207 -10.43 -5.36 -9.08
N ALA A 208 -11.14 -4.26 -9.36
CA ALA A 208 -11.41 -3.82 -10.73
C ALA A 208 -10.14 -3.43 -11.51
N LEU A 209 -9.04 -3.11 -10.80
CA LEU A 209 -7.74 -2.79 -11.38
C LEU A 209 -6.86 -4.03 -11.64
N GLU A 210 -7.31 -5.22 -11.29
CA GLU A 210 -6.64 -6.46 -11.67
C GLU A 210 -6.76 -6.67 -13.19
N GLU A 211 -5.69 -7.16 -13.82
CA GLU A 211 -5.59 -7.25 -15.28
C GLU A 211 -6.83 -7.85 -15.94
N LYS A 212 -7.30 -9.01 -15.46
CA LYS A 212 -8.46 -9.70 -16.05
C LYS A 212 -9.75 -8.87 -15.99
N ASN A 213 -9.97 -8.16 -14.87
CA ASN A 213 -11.16 -7.34 -14.64
C ASN A 213 -11.08 -6.04 -15.43
N LEU A 214 -9.91 -5.40 -15.42
CA LEU A 214 -9.67 -4.18 -16.18
C LEU A 214 -9.79 -4.41 -17.70
N MET A 215 -9.41 -5.61 -18.18
CA MET A 215 -9.63 -6.03 -19.57
C MET A 215 -11.13 -6.11 -19.92
N GLN A 216 -11.97 -6.65 -19.04
CA GLN A 216 -13.42 -6.66 -19.26
C GLN A 216 -14.02 -5.25 -19.24
N ILE A 217 -13.58 -4.42 -18.29
CA ILE A 217 -14.01 -3.02 -18.20
C ILE A 217 -13.64 -2.25 -19.48
N ALA A 218 -12.45 -2.51 -20.03
CA ALA A 218 -12.01 -1.87 -21.28
C ALA A 218 -12.89 -2.24 -22.48
N LYS A 219 -13.31 -3.51 -22.60
CA LYS A 219 -14.25 -3.94 -23.66
C LYS A 219 -15.58 -3.21 -23.54
N ILE A 220 -16.09 -3.03 -22.32
CA ILE A 220 -17.33 -2.29 -22.05
C ILE A 220 -17.14 -0.82 -22.40
N ALA A 221 -16.06 -0.21 -21.92
CA ALA A 221 -15.72 1.19 -22.14
C ALA A 221 -15.61 1.53 -23.62
N ASP A 222 -14.93 0.69 -24.41
CA ASP A 222 -14.82 0.86 -25.86
C ASP A 222 -16.18 0.79 -26.56
N LYS A 223 -17.07 -0.13 -26.13
CA LYS A 223 -18.40 -0.29 -26.72
C LYS A 223 -19.29 0.92 -26.53
N VAL A 224 -19.22 1.53 -25.35
CA VAL A 224 -20.03 2.71 -24.99
C VAL A 224 -19.26 4.02 -25.16
N ASN A 225 -18.05 3.97 -25.68
CA ASN A 225 -17.15 5.11 -25.91
C ASN A 225 -16.98 5.97 -24.65
N CYS A 226 -16.61 5.37 -23.53
CA CYS A 226 -16.36 6.07 -22.28
C CYS A 226 -14.92 5.87 -21.76
N PRO A 227 -14.33 6.88 -21.11
CA PRO A 227 -13.01 6.74 -20.50
C PRO A 227 -13.06 5.92 -19.22
N ILE A 228 -11.94 5.21 -18.96
CA ILE A 228 -11.67 4.54 -17.69
C ILE A 228 -10.78 5.48 -16.85
N LYS A 229 -11.28 5.84 -15.67
CA LYS A 229 -10.51 6.66 -14.72
C LYS A 229 -10.32 5.94 -13.39
N THR A 230 -9.27 6.33 -12.68
CA THR A 230 -8.96 5.79 -11.35
C THR A 230 -8.56 6.91 -10.39
N ASP A 231 -8.67 6.65 -9.08
CA ASP A 231 -8.19 7.55 -8.05
C ASP A 231 -6.65 7.48 -7.93
N TRP A 232 -6.06 8.37 -7.17
CA TRP A 232 -4.63 8.36 -6.81
C TRP A 232 -4.28 7.23 -5.85
N PHE A 233 -5.20 6.88 -4.97
CA PHE A 233 -4.96 6.08 -3.77
C PHE A 233 -5.30 4.60 -3.97
N ASN A 234 -4.77 3.99 -5.04
CA ASN A 234 -4.94 2.56 -5.29
C ASN A 234 -3.80 1.76 -4.69
N ALA A 235 -4.15 0.72 -3.92
CA ALA A 235 -3.18 -0.13 -3.23
C ALA A 235 -2.21 -0.82 -4.20
N ARG A 236 -2.74 -1.32 -5.32
CA ARG A 236 -2.01 -2.00 -6.39
C ARG A 236 -2.67 -1.73 -7.73
N LEU A 237 -1.84 -1.53 -8.74
CA LEU A 237 -2.28 -1.38 -10.12
C LEU A 237 -1.22 -1.99 -11.04
N ASP A 238 -1.63 -2.88 -11.94
CA ASP A 238 -0.77 -3.45 -12.96
C ASP A 238 -0.85 -2.59 -14.23
N LYS A 239 0.29 -2.15 -14.77
CA LYS A 239 0.38 -1.19 -15.87
C LYS A 239 1.56 -1.45 -16.80
N GLY A 240 1.70 -0.64 -17.85
CA GLY A 240 2.73 -0.77 -18.88
C GLY A 240 2.18 -1.33 -20.19
N ALA A 241 3.06 -1.63 -21.12
CA ALA A 241 2.70 -2.17 -22.42
C ALA A 241 1.90 -3.47 -22.31
N GLY A 242 0.91 -3.65 -23.17
CA GLY A 242 0.00 -4.79 -23.11
C GLY A 242 -1.09 -4.71 -22.03
N ARG A 243 -1.06 -3.68 -21.16
CA ARG A 243 -2.05 -3.46 -20.10
C ARG A 243 -3.02 -2.35 -20.48
N ILE A 244 -4.17 -2.32 -19.82
CA ILE A 244 -5.14 -1.23 -20.00
C ILE A 244 -4.64 0.02 -19.29
N ASN A 245 -4.62 1.13 -20.01
CA ASN A 245 -4.24 2.42 -19.44
C ASN A 245 -5.44 3.07 -18.73
N SER A 246 -5.43 3.07 -17.41
CA SER A 246 -6.38 3.84 -16.59
C SER A 246 -5.79 5.21 -16.25
N VAL A 247 -6.54 6.27 -16.55
CA VAL A 247 -6.08 7.65 -16.31
C VAL A 247 -6.50 8.10 -14.91
N ARG A 248 -5.53 8.60 -14.11
CA ARG A 248 -5.83 9.15 -12.79
C ARG A 248 -6.65 10.43 -12.86
N ILE A 249 -7.66 10.56 -12.01
CA ILE A 249 -8.30 11.86 -11.73
C ILE A 249 -7.24 12.78 -11.14
N PRO A 250 -7.13 14.05 -11.58
CA PRO A 250 -6.12 14.97 -11.05
C PRO A 250 -6.21 15.14 -9.53
N TYR A 251 -5.06 15.24 -8.85
CA TYR A 251 -4.99 15.49 -7.40
C TYR A 251 -5.44 16.92 -7.03
N VAL A 252 -5.13 17.89 -7.89
CA VAL A 252 -5.47 19.30 -7.66
C VAL A 252 -6.97 19.49 -7.85
N VAL A 253 -7.65 20.03 -6.82
CA VAL A 253 -9.13 20.14 -6.74
C VAL A 253 -9.73 20.77 -8.00
N GLU A 254 -9.22 21.93 -8.43
CA GLU A 254 -9.74 22.66 -9.59
C GLU A 254 -9.64 21.84 -10.88
N LYS A 255 -8.51 21.15 -11.07
CA LYS A 255 -8.31 20.28 -12.24
C LYS A 255 -9.20 19.05 -12.18
N ALA A 256 -9.41 18.48 -11.00
CA ALA A 256 -10.31 17.34 -10.82
C ALA A 256 -11.75 17.71 -11.12
N VAL A 257 -12.24 18.83 -10.58
CA VAL A 257 -13.58 19.37 -10.87
C VAL A 257 -13.74 19.65 -12.35
N GLU A 258 -12.74 20.26 -13.00
CA GLU A 258 -12.77 20.56 -14.44
C GLU A 258 -12.91 19.29 -15.28
N VAL A 259 -12.16 18.23 -14.96
CA VAL A 259 -12.24 16.94 -15.65
C VAL A 259 -13.57 16.23 -15.38
N LEU A 260 -14.05 16.25 -14.13
CA LEU A 260 -15.25 15.48 -13.74
C LEU A 260 -16.55 16.14 -14.18
N LYS A 261 -16.59 17.46 -14.37
CA LYS A 261 -17.79 18.18 -14.83
C LYS A 261 -18.27 17.77 -16.23
N GLU A 262 -17.40 17.15 -17.03
CA GLU A 262 -17.72 16.71 -18.39
C GLU A 262 -18.66 15.50 -18.40
N PHE A 263 -18.75 14.74 -17.29
CA PHE A 263 -19.47 13.46 -17.24
C PHE A 263 -20.85 13.62 -16.61
N ASP A 264 -21.87 13.19 -17.33
CA ASP A 264 -23.26 13.14 -16.86
C ASP A 264 -23.58 11.87 -16.07
N THR A 265 -22.84 10.77 -16.34
CA THR A 265 -23.02 9.48 -15.68
C THR A 265 -21.65 8.89 -15.29
N ILE A 266 -21.50 8.48 -14.04
CA ILE A 266 -20.29 7.84 -13.51
C ILE A 266 -20.66 6.49 -12.94
N ILE A 267 -20.14 5.42 -13.54
CA ILE A 267 -20.27 4.06 -13.04
C ILE A 267 -19.05 3.76 -12.15
N VAL A 268 -19.28 3.34 -10.92
CA VAL A 268 -18.21 3.08 -9.95
C VAL A 268 -18.09 1.59 -9.68
N ILE A 269 -16.88 1.05 -9.85
CA ILE A 269 -16.57 -0.36 -9.65
C ILE A 269 -15.35 -0.47 -8.73
N GLY A 270 -15.56 -0.91 -7.49
CA GLY A 270 -14.51 -1.07 -6.49
C GLY A 270 -13.78 0.22 -6.10
N ALA A 271 -14.35 1.37 -6.40
CA ALA A 271 -13.83 2.70 -6.08
C ALA A 271 -14.76 3.44 -5.12
N ARG A 272 -14.43 4.66 -4.80
CA ARG A 272 -15.27 5.57 -3.99
C ARG A 272 -15.57 6.84 -4.76
N ARG A 273 -16.61 7.55 -4.35
CA ARG A 273 -16.92 8.87 -4.91
C ARG A 273 -15.70 9.80 -4.74
N PRO A 274 -15.27 10.49 -5.80
CA PRO A 274 -14.13 11.41 -5.73
C PRO A 274 -14.38 12.57 -4.76
N VAL A 275 -13.47 12.75 -3.81
CA VAL A 275 -13.49 13.83 -2.83
C VAL A 275 -12.13 14.53 -2.78
N ALA A 276 -12.10 15.78 -2.37
CA ALA A 276 -10.84 16.49 -2.11
C ALA A 276 -10.08 15.82 -0.96
N PHE A 277 -8.75 15.78 -1.06
CA PHE A 277 -7.93 15.18 -0.01
C PHE A 277 -8.01 15.96 1.29
N PHE A 278 -8.03 17.30 1.19
CA PHE A 278 -8.27 18.22 2.29
C PHE A 278 -9.38 19.20 1.95
N ALA A 279 -10.02 19.75 2.99
CA ALA A 279 -10.90 20.90 2.84
C ALA A 279 -10.05 22.18 2.64
N TYR A 280 -10.38 22.96 1.63
CA TYR A 280 -9.72 24.24 1.38
C TYR A 280 -10.77 25.37 1.36
N PRO A 281 -10.39 26.61 1.74
CA PRO A 281 -11.29 27.76 1.62
C PRO A 281 -11.80 27.93 0.19
N ASN A 282 -13.11 28.06 0.05
CA ASN A 282 -13.79 28.30 -1.24
C ASN A 282 -13.61 27.20 -2.31
N LYS A 283 -13.25 25.95 -1.92
CA LYS A 283 -13.19 24.81 -2.82
C LYS A 283 -14.17 23.72 -2.39
N PRO A 284 -14.77 22.97 -3.34
CA PRO A 284 -15.69 21.89 -3.02
C PRO A 284 -14.97 20.70 -2.37
N GLY A 285 -15.64 20.04 -1.40
CA GLY A 285 -15.17 18.77 -0.83
C GLY A 285 -15.52 17.58 -1.71
N VAL A 286 -16.68 17.59 -2.38
CA VAL A 286 -17.08 16.60 -3.39
C VAL A 286 -16.70 17.14 -4.76
N LEU A 287 -16.03 16.32 -5.58
CA LEU A 287 -15.44 16.77 -6.84
C LEU A 287 -16.36 16.57 -8.05
N THR A 288 -17.46 15.82 -7.91
CA THR A 288 -18.49 15.61 -8.94
C THR A 288 -19.59 16.65 -8.82
N GLN A 289 -20.29 16.94 -9.92
CA GLN A 289 -21.46 17.82 -9.89
C GLN A 289 -22.66 17.14 -9.19
N ASP A 290 -23.58 17.92 -8.63
CA ASP A 290 -24.76 17.39 -7.93
C ASP A 290 -25.74 16.68 -8.85
N ASN A 291 -25.78 17.06 -10.12
CA ASN A 291 -26.64 16.47 -11.15
C ASN A 291 -26.00 15.28 -11.89
N THR A 292 -24.78 14.89 -11.56
CA THR A 292 -24.14 13.69 -12.11
C THR A 292 -24.87 12.44 -11.63
N ASN A 293 -25.31 11.59 -12.57
CA ASN A 293 -25.86 10.28 -12.25
C ASN A 293 -24.72 9.36 -11.77
N PHE A 294 -24.66 9.11 -10.46
CA PHE A 294 -23.57 8.35 -9.82
C PHE A 294 -24.08 6.97 -9.41
N ILE A 295 -23.62 5.93 -10.10
CA ILE A 295 -24.05 4.55 -9.90
C ILE A 295 -22.89 3.74 -9.29
N GLU A 296 -23.03 3.38 -8.02
CA GLU A 296 -22.11 2.45 -7.37
C GLU A 296 -22.52 1.01 -7.73
N LEU A 297 -21.93 0.48 -8.80
CA LEU A 297 -22.27 -0.83 -9.35
C LEU A 297 -21.71 -1.97 -8.50
N ALA A 298 -20.49 -1.84 -8.00
CA ALA A 298 -19.88 -2.85 -7.14
C ALA A 298 -18.95 -2.19 -6.11
N SER A 299 -19.05 -2.63 -4.87
CA SER A 299 -18.14 -2.27 -3.78
C SER A 299 -16.90 -3.18 -3.79
N LEU A 300 -15.94 -2.87 -2.90
CA LEU A 300 -14.73 -3.69 -2.72
C LEU A 300 -15.01 -5.10 -2.16
N SER A 301 -16.15 -5.32 -1.51
CA SER A 301 -16.54 -6.60 -0.92
C SER A 301 -17.35 -7.50 -1.85
N ASP A 302 -17.70 -7.00 -3.04
CA ASP A 302 -18.54 -7.71 -3.99
C ASP A 302 -17.72 -8.57 -4.96
N ASP A 303 -18.38 -9.54 -5.59
CA ASP A 303 -17.82 -10.32 -6.71
C ASP A 303 -17.75 -9.47 -7.99
N ILE A 304 -16.73 -8.62 -8.03
CA ILE A 304 -16.46 -7.76 -9.19
C ILE A 304 -16.25 -8.58 -10.46
N THR A 305 -15.58 -9.74 -10.37
CA THR A 305 -15.29 -10.58 -11.54
C THR A 305 -16.57 -11.15 -12.13
N GLY A 306 -17.39 -11.81 -11.33
CA GLY A 306 -18.66 -12.38 -11.80
C GLY A 306 -19.64 -11.30 -12.29
N MET A 307 -19.68 -10.15 -11.62
CA MET A 307 -20.48 -9.00 -12.08
C MET A 307 -20.02 -8.49 -13.45
N LEU A 308 -18.70 -8.37 -13.70
CA LEU A 308 -18.16 -7.90 -14.98
C LEU A 308 -18.41 -8.89 -16.11
N GLU A 309 -18.38 -10.20 -15.85
CA GLU A 309 -18.75 -11.23 -16.81
C GLU A 309 -20.22 -11.05 -17.24
N GLU A 310 -21.14 -10.94 -16.28
CA GLU A 310 -22.57 -10.72 -16.56
C GLU A 310 -22.82 -9.40 -17.30
N LEU A 311 -22.17 -8.31 -16.88
CA LEU A 311 -22.30 -7.00 -17.56
C LEU A 311 -21.77 -7.05 -18.98
N SER A 312 -20.63 -7.72 -19.22
CA SER A 312 -20.03 -7.89 -20.55
C SER A 312 -20.96 -8.68 -21.50
N ASP A 313 -21.59 -9.72 -21.00
CA ASP A 313 -22.57 -10.53 -21.76
C ASP A 313 -23.80 -9.69 -22.13
N LYS A 314 -24.37 -8.96 -21.16
CA LYS A 314 -25.57 -8.10 -21.40
C LYS A 314 -25.31 -6.94 -22.35
N ILE A 315 -24.10 -6.41 -22.40
CA ILE A 315 -23.65 -5.37 -23.35
C ILE A 315 -23.25 -5.99 -24.71
N GLY A 316 -22.93 -7.30 -24.75
CA GLY A 316 -22.57 -8.03 -25.96
C GLY A 316 -21.10 -7.81 -26.35
N VAL A 317 -20.17 -7.74 -25.40
CA VAL A 317 -18.75 -7.49 -25.65
C VAL A 317 -17.79 -8.58 -25.13
N ALA A 318 -18.31 -9.69 -24.61
CA ALA A 318 -17.51 -10.75 -23.99
C ALA A 318 -16.32 -11.22 -24.87
N ASN A 319 -16.53 -11.31 -26.18
CA ASN A 319 -15.54 -11.79 -27.16
C ASN A 319 -14.73 -10.66 -27.84
N ASN A 320 -14.93 -9.40 -27.47
CA ASN A 320 -14.21 -8.28 -28.09
C ASN A 320 -12.77 -8.19 -27.59
N VAL A 321 -11.89 -7.58 -28.39
CA VAL A 321 -10.55 -7.15 -27.98
C VAL A 321 -10.61 -5.64 -27.75
N PRO A 322 -10.18 -5.12 -26.58
CA PRO A 322 -10.24 -3.69 -26.33
C PRO A 322 -9.19 -2.92 -27.13
N ASN A 323 -9.54 -1.69 -27.52
CA ASN A 323 -8.65 -0.78 -28.26
C ASN A 323 -7.74 0.03 -27.32
N THR A 324 -8.04 0.06 -26.02
CA THR A 324 -7.35 0.88 -24.99
C THR A 324 -6.13 0.21 -24.37
N ILE A 325 -5.53 -0.77 -25.06
CA ILE A 325 -4.29 -1.44 -24.63
C ILE A 325 -3.11 -0.50 -24.84
N SER A 326 -2.30 -0.30 -23.80
CA SER A 326 -1.07 0.50 -23.89
C SER A 326 -0.07 -0.15 -24.86
N GLU A 327 0.40 0.61 -25.83
CA GLU A 327 1.49 0.20 -26.70
C GLU A 327 2.84 0.32 -25.97
N LEU A 328 3.81 -0.51 -26.36
CA LEU A 328 5.20 -0.36 -25.90
C LEU A 328 5.76 0.93 -26.50
N LYS A 329 6.05 1.90 -25.61
CA LYS A 329 6.59 3.20 -26.00
C LYS A 329 7.67 3.61 -25.02
N ILE A 330 8.87 3.14 -25.27
CA ILE A 330 10.04 3.46 -24.44
C ILE A 330 10.49 4.90 -24.73
N PRO A 331 10.51 5.80 -23.74
CA PRO A 331 10.99 7.16 -23.94
C PRO A 331 12.50 7.19 -24.22
N GLU A 332 12.93 8.14 -25.02
CA GLU A 332 14.34 8.44 -25.19
C GLU A 332 14.90 9.04 -23.89
N ILE A 333 16.04 8.53 -23.44
CA ILE A 333 16.67 9.02 -22.21
C ILE A 333 17.32 10.37 -22.50
N PRO A 334 16.91 11.45 -21.78
CA PRO A 334 17.51 12.77 -21.96
C PRO A 334 18.94 12.82 -21.41
N SER A 335 19.67 13.85 -21.73
CA SER A 335 20.97 14.19 -21.13
C SER A 335 20.87 15.47 -20.31
N GLY A 336 21.83 15.72 -19.42
CA GLY A 336 21.98 16.97 -18.69
C GLY A 336 21.34 16.98 -17.29
N PRO A 337 20.75 18.11 -16.86
CA PRO A 337 20.33 18.28 -15.47
C PRO A 337 19.11 17.43 -15.10
N ILE A 338 19.10 16.97 -13.85
CA ILE A 338 17.99 16.24 -13.28
C ILE A 338 16.82 17.19 -12.99
N ASN A 339 15.62 16.78 -13.42
CA ASN A 339 14.34 17.41 -13.06
C ASN A 339 13.22 16.36 -13.07
N PRO A 340 12.02 16.65 -12.55
CA PRO A 340 10.94 15.66 -12.48
C PRO A 340 10.57 15.03 -13.84
N SER A 341 10.62 15.79 -14.93
CA SER A 341 10.31 15.26 -16.26
C SER A 341 11.38 14.30 -16.76
N SER A 342 12.67 14.68 -16.65
CA SER A 342 13.79 13.81 -17.06
C SER A 342 13.86 12.53 -16.21
N LEU A 343 13.54 12.61 -14.92
CA LEU A 343 13.43 11.44 -14.04
C LEU A 343 12.35 10.45 -14.52
N GLY A 344 11.16 10.95 -14.84
CA GLY A 344 10.08 10.11 -15.36
C GLY A 344 10.43 9.43 -16.68
N MET A 345 11.18 10.08 -17.57
CA MET A 345 11.68 9.48 -18.81
C MET A 345 12.71 8.38 -18.52
N VAL A 346 13.64 8.59 -17.57
CA VAL A 346 14.59 7.55 -17.13
C VAL A 346 13.87 6.34 -16.55
N LEU A 347 12.89 6.56 -15.67
CA LEU A 347 12.05 5.48 -15.12
C LEU A 347 11.32 4.75 -16.24
N GLY A 348 10.65 5.49 -17.15
CA GLY A 348 9.94 4.94 -18.29
C GLY A 348 10.80 4.08 -19.20
N ALA A 349 12.09 4.44 -19.34
CA ALA A 349 13.02 3.69 -20.18
C ALA A 349 13.66 2.47 -19.49
N LEU A 350 13.78 2.48 -18.16
CA LEU A 350 14.62 1.50 -17.44
C LEU A 350 13.86 0.57 -16.51
N ILE A 351 12.59 0.82 -16.16
CA ILE A 351 11.80 -0.12 -15.35
C ILE A 351 11.75 -1.47 -16.06
N PRO A 352 12.29 -2.55 -15.45
CA PRO A 352 12.30 -3.86 -16.09
C PRO A 352 10.91 -4.51 -16.08
N GLU A 353 10.75 -5.48 -16.97
CA GLU A 353 9.53 -6.28 -17.03
C GLU A 353 9.26 -6.98 -15.70
N ASN A 354 8.01 -6.98 -15.27
CA ASN A 354 7.53 -7.55 -14.01
C ASN A 354 8.11 -6.93 -12.72
N ALA A 355 8.75 -5.76 -12.81
CA ALA A 355 9.18 -5.03 -11.61
C ALA A 355 8.00 -4.60 -10.75
N ILE A 356 8.26 -4.41 -9.46
CA ILE A 356 7.33 -3.81 -8.51
C ILE A 356 7.84 -2.41 -8.17
N VAL A 357 7.07 -1.39 -8.49
CA VAL A 357 7.37 0.00 -8.14
C VAL A 357 6.54 0.39 -6.93
N VAL A 358 7.20 0.81 -5.85
CA VAL A 358 6.56 1.39 -4.67
C VAL A 358 6.78 2.89 -4.70
N ASP A 359 5.70 3.66 -4.76
CA ASP A 359 5.76 5.10 -5.03
C ASP A 359 5.39 5.93 -3.80
N GLU A 360 6.41 6.54 -3.20
CA GLU A 360 6.32 7.61 -2.21
C GLU A 360 7.13 8.85 -2.63
N SER A 361 7.26 9.08 -3.93
CA SER A 361 8.00 10.21 -4.50
C SER A 361 7.31 11.58 -4.31
N VAL A 362 6.09 11.59 -3.82
CA VAL A 362 5.27 12.75 -3.44
C VAL A 362 5.24 13.84 -4.53
N THR A 363 5.88 15.00 -4.29
CA THR A 363 5.87 16.13 -5.23
C THR A 363 6.70 15.89 -6.47
N THR A 364 7.80 15.16 -6.35
CA THR A 364 8.73 14.90 -7.46
C THR A 364 8.11 13.98 -8.50
N GLY A 365 7.39 12.96 -8.04
CA GLY A 365 6.86 11.90 -8.90
C GLY A 365 5.46 12.09 -9.44
N ARG A 366 4.87 13.28 -9.39
CA ARG A 366 3.49 13.50 -9.83
C ARG A 366 3.19 12.99 -11.24
N GLU A 367 4.16 13.08 -12.15
CA GLU A 367 4.03 12.65 -13.55
C GLU A 367 4.57 11.24 -13.82
N PHE A 368 5.29 10.61 -12.86
CA PHE A 368 5.94 9.31 -13.08
C PHE A 368 4.95 8.23 -13.51
N PHE A 369 3.78 8.21 -12.89
CA PHE A 369 2.74 7.25 -13.24
C PHE A 369 2.31 7.38 -14.71
N ALA A 370 2.10 8.58 -15.22
CA ALA A 370 1.71 8.81 -16.60
C ALA A 370 2.87 8.52 -17.56
N GLN A 371 4.10 8.96 -17.21
CA GLN A 371 5.30 8.80 -18.04
C GLN A 371 5.75 7.33 -18.20
N THR A 372 5.34 6.45 -17.29
CA THR A 372 5.65 5.02 -17.35
C THR A 372 4.52 4.16 -17.93
N SER A 373 3.47 4.75 -18.50
CA SER A 373 2.34 3.99 -19.07
C SER A 373 2.71 3.13 -20.28
N GLY A 374 3.71 3.54 -21.06
CA GLY A 374 4.24 2.80 -22.20
C GLY A 374 5.50 1.96 -21.91
N SER A 375 5.94 1.89 -20.65
CA SER A 375 7.09 1.06 -20.23
C SER A 375 6.78 -0.43 -20.33
N LEU A 376 7.76 -1.28 -20.08
CA LEU A 376 7.54 -2.72 -19.91
C LEU A 376 6.50 -3.00 -18.81
N PRO A 377 5.74 -4.11 -18.88
CA PRO A 377 4.70 -4.45 -17.90
C PRO A 377 5.28 -4.50 -16.48
N HIS A 378 4.64 -3.83 -15.53
CA HIS A 378 5.08 -3.75 -14.13
C HIS A 378 3.91 -3.50 -13.19
N THR A 379 4.13 -3.73 -11.88
CA THR A 379 3.17 -3.45 -10.83
C THR A 379 3.51 -2.13 -10.14
N TRP A 380 2.49 -1.34 -9.79
CA TRP A 380 2.63 -0.05 -9.10
C TRP A 380 1.86 -0.05 -7.77
N LEU A 381 2.53 0.23 -6.67
CA LEU A 381 1.97 0.31 -5.32
C LEU A 381 2.02 1.75 -4.83
N ASN A 382 0.87 2.27 -4.33
CA ASN A 382 0.76 3.64 -3.85
C ASN A 382 0.42 3.72 -2.37
N ASN A 383 0.73 4.85 -1.75
CA ASN A 383 0.25 5.19 -0.42
C ASN A 383 -1.26 5.48 -0.46
N CYS A 384 -2.07 4.70 0.26
CA CYS A 384 -3.53 4.84 0.29
C CYS A 384 -4.05 5.68 1.46
N GLY A 385 -3.28 5.84 2.52
CA GLY A 385 -3.68 6.55 3.73
C GLY A 385 -3.08 7.94 3.88
N GLY A 386 -2.07 8.27 3.06
CA GLY A 386 -1.40 9.58 3.10
C GLY A 386 -0.37 9.76 4.23
N SER A 387 -0.19 8.77 5.11
CA SER A 387 0.87 8.81 6.11
C SER A 387 2.21 8.50 5.46
N ILE A 388 3.17 9.43 5.57
CA ILE A 388 4.53 9.26 5.00
C ILE A 388 5.38 8.30 5.83
N GLY A 389 6.43 7.73 5.19
CA GLY A 389 7.18 6.60 5.73
C GLY A 389 6.59 5.24 5.34
N PHE A 390 5.84 5.22 4.25
CA PHE A 390 5.18 4.07 3.67
C PHE A 390 6.09 3.26 2.74
N GLY A 391 6.86 3.94 1.87
CA GLY A 391 7.45 3.33 0.68
C GLY A 391 8.45 2.23 1.01
N MET A 392 9.51 2.51 1.75
CA MET A 392 10.53 1.51 2.07
C MET A 392 9.99 0.29 2.84
N PRO A 393 9.12 0.41 3.87
CA PRO A 393 8.50 -0.75 4.50
C PRO A 393 7.67 -1.61 3.55
N VAL A 394 6.86 -0.99 2.70
CA VAL A 394 6.05 -1.72 1.72
C VAL A 394 6.94 -2.40 0.68
N ALA A 395 8.07 -1.79 0.29
CA ALA A 395 9.05 -2.42 -0.58
C ALA A 395 9.65 -3.70 0.04
N ILE A 396 9.93 -3.70 1.36
CA ILE A 396 10.34 -4.92 2.10
C ILE A 396 9.29 -6.01 1.94
N GLY A 397 8.02 -5.69 2.27
CA GLY A 397 6.93 -6.66 2.18
C GLY A 397 6.72 -7.21 0.79
N ALA A 398 6.79 -6.34 -0.23
CA ALA A 398 6.68 -6.73 -1.64
C ALA A 398 7.82 -7.66 -2.08
N ALA A 399 9.06 -7.36 -1.70
CA ALA A 399 10.22 -8.21 -2.01
C ALA A 399 10.15 -9.58 -1.31
N VAL A 400 9.67 -9.63 -0.07
CA VAL A 400 9.46 -10.90 0.66
C VAL A 400 8.36 -11.74 0.01
N ALA A 401 7.29 -11.10 -0.48
CA ALA A 401 6.17 -11.77 -1.14
C ALA A 401 6.51 -12.25 -2.56
N SER A 402 7.45 -11.56 -3.23
CA SER A 402 7.80 -11.78 -4.64
C SER A 402 9.32 -11.80 -4.83
N PRO A 403 10.04 -12.82 -4.32
CA PRO A 403 11.50 -12.83 -4.25
C PRO A 403 12.19 -12.85 -5.62
N ASP A 404 11.47 -13.23 -6.68
CA ASP A 404 11.99 -13.30 -8.05
C ASP A 404 11.78 -11.99 -8.84
N GLN A 405 11.15 -10.98 -8.25
CA GLN A 405 10.86 -9.72 -8.89
C GLN A 405 11.75 -8.60 -8.31
N LYS A 406 12.28 -7.74 -9.19
CA LYS A 406 12.98 -6.51 -8.76
C LYS A 406 11.98 -5.53 -8.16
N VAL A 407 12.28 -5.01 -6.98
CA VAL A 407 11.52 -3.94 -6.35
C VAL A 407 12.25 -2.61 -6.52
N ILE A 408 11.52 -1.56 -6.88
CA ILE A 408 12.01 -0.19 -7.01
C ILE A 408 11.21 0.68 -6.04
N SER A 409 11.89 1.26 -5.03
CA SER A 409 11.27 2.19 -4.08
C SER A 409 11.59 3.62 -4.47
N LEU A 410 10.56 4.43 -4.73
CA LEU A 410 10.65 5.84 -5.12
C LEU A 410 10.28 6.70 -3.93
N GLU A 411 11.24 7.44 -3.37
CA GLU A 411 11.09 8.09 -2.07
C GLU A 411 11.35 9.59 -2.11
N GLY A 412 10.53 10.36 -1.40
CA GLY A 412 10.93 11.71 -1.00
C GLY A 412 11.90 11.66 0.18
N ASP A 413 12.90 12.54 0.22
CA ASP A 413 13.91 12.58 1.28
C ASP A 413 13.33 12.74 2.69
N GLY A 414 12.32 13.57 2.85
CA GLY A 414 11.63 13.74 4.14
C GLY A 414 10.74 12.55 4.50
N SER A 415 10.11 11.90 3.53
CA SER A 415 9.24 10.74 3.75
C SER A 415 10.04 9.52 4.17
N ALA A 416 11.13 9.24 3.49
CA ALA A 416 12.00 8.10 3.75
C ALA A 416 12.60 8.13 5.17
N MET A 417 12.82 9.32 5.74
CA MET A 417 13.39 9.47 7.08
C MET A 417 12.48 8.93 8.20
N TYR A 418 11.16 8.85 7.98
CA TYR A 418 10.21 8.30 8.96
C TYR A 418 10.43 6.81 9.26
N THR A 419 10.95 6.05 8.29
CA THR A 419 11.16 4.60 8.39
C THR A 419 12.53 4.18 7.85
N VAL A 420 13.53 5.03 8.06
CA VAL A 420 14.92 4.82 7.60
C VAL A 420 15.51 3.47 8.06
N GLN A 421 15.04 2.93 9.19
CA GLN A 421 15.41 1.62 9.72
C GLN A 421 15.10 0.48 8.74
N SER A 422 14.22 0.70 7.77
CA SER A 422 13.93 -0.24 6.69
C SER A 422 15.18 -0.64 5.90
N LEU A 423 16.14 0.26 5.72
CA LEU A 423 17.42 -0.02 5.05
C LEU A 423 18.18 -1.15 5.74
N TRP A 424 18.21 -1.15 7.06
CA TRP A 424 18.86 -2.22 7.82
C TRP A 424 18.17 -3.59 7.58
N THR A 425 16.84 -3.63 7.59
CA THR A 425 16.08 -4.86 7.31
C THR A 425 16.32 -5.33 5.86
N MET A 426 16.36 -4.41 4.88
CA MET A 426 16.69 -4.74 3.49
C MET A 426 18.08 -5.40 3.38
N ALA A 427 19.09 -4.84 4.07
CA ALA A 427 20.45 -5.37 4.08
C ALA A 427 20.50 -6.74 4.75
N ARG A 428 19.90 -6.87 5.94
CA ARG A 428 19.87 -8.12 6.72
C ARG A 428 19.27 -9.29 5.95
N GLU A 429 18.16 -9.05 5.26
CA GLU A 429 17.42 -10.05 4.49
C GLU A 429 17.93 -10.18 3.03
N ASN A 430 18.93 -9.38 2.65
CA ASN A 430 19.47 -9.29 1.30
C ASN A 430 18.36 -9.15 0.22
N LEU A 431 17.42 -8.24 0.45
CA LEU A 431 16.26 -8.05 -0.42
C LEU A 431 16.63 -7.31 -1.71
N ASP A 432 16.10 -7.78 -2.83
CA ASP A 432 16.39 -7.23 -4.16
C ASP A 432 15.61 -5.93 -4.42
N ILE A 433 16.04 -4.85 -3.73
CA ILE A 433 15.36 -3.54 -3.73
C ILE A 433 16.33 -2.45 -4.17
N THR A 434 15.96 -1.68 -5.19
CA THR A 434 16.66 -0.43 -5.56
C THR A 434 15.86 0.76 -5.05
N VAL A 435 16.47 1.56 -4.16
CA VAL A 435 15.84 2.74 -3.54
C VAL A 435 16.35 4.00 -4.24
N LEU A 436 15.45 4.86 -4.73
CA LEU A 436 15.77 6.19 -5.25
C LEU A 436 15.23 7.23 -4.28
N ILE A 437 16.12 8.00 -3.63
CA ILE A 437 15.76 9.11 -2.75
C ILE A 437 15.84 10.41 -3.55
N PHE A 438 14.70 11.06 -3.76
CA PHE A 438 14.64 12.37 -4.43
C PHE A 438 14.90 13.48 -3.43
N ALA A 439 16.18 13.87 -3.30
CA ALA A 439 16.67 14.81 -2.30
C ALA A 439 16.45 16.26 -2.74
N ASN A 440 15.26 16.80 -2.51
CA ASN A 440 14.95 18.22 -2.70
C ASN A 440 15.16 19.06 -1.44
N GLN A 441 15.59 18.44 -0.35
CA GLN A 441 15.92 19.03 0.95
C GLN A 441 14.78 19.88 1.54
N SER A 442 13.55 19.45 1.33
CA SER A 442 12.37 20.22 1.77
C SER A 442 11.10 19.37 1.80
N TYR A 443 10.22 19.64 2.74
CA TYR A 443 8.81 19.26 2.66
C TYR A 443 8.07 20.12 1.61
N LYS A 444 8.45 19.94 0.33
CA LYS A 444 8.01 20.79 -0.78
C LYS A 444 6.49 20.82 -0.95
N ILE A 445 5.80 19.72 -0.67
CA ILE A 445 4.32 19.66 -0.72
C ILE A 445 3.71 20.67 0.25
N LEU A 446 4.26 20.80 1.47
CA LEU A 446 3.73 21.70 2.50
C LEU A 446 3.93 23.18 2.14
N LYS A 447 4.97 23.52 1.37
CA LYS A 447 5.10 24.87 0.82
C LYS A 447 3.98 25.20 -0.15
N GLY A 448 3.55 24.24 -0.97
CA GLY A 448 2.37 24.39 -1.82
C GLY A 448 1.06 24.53 -1.01
N GLU A 449 0.94 23.77 0.09
CA GLU A 449 -0.23 23.84 0.96
C GLU A 449 -0.38 25.19 1.67
N LEU A 450 0.72 25.87 2.04
CA LEU A 450 0.65 27.25 2.54
C LEU A 450 -0.08 28.17 1.55
N THR A 451 0.22 28.04 0.25
CA THR A 451 -0.48 28.81 -0.79
C THR A 451 -1.95 28.41 -0.90
N ASN A 452 -2.27 27.11 -0.84
CA ASN A 452 -3.65 26.59 -0.92
C ASN A 452 -4.54 27.09 0.20
N VAL A 453 -3.99 27.35 1.40
CA VAL A 453 -4.73 27.93 2.53
C VAL A 453 -4.66 29.46 2.58
N GLY A 454 -4.12 30.12 1.54
CA GLY A 454 -4.14 31.57 1.38
C GLY A 454 -2.90 32.31 1.94
N VAL A 455 -1.85 31.60 2.38
CA VAL A 455 -0.61 32.23 2.86
C VAL A 455 0.30 32.54 1.66
N THR A 456 0.32 33.79 1.23
CA THR A 456 1.11 34.25 0.05
C THR A 456 2.53 34.66 0.39
N ASN A 457 2.80 35.11 1.63
CA ASN A 457 4.13 35.54 2.10
C ASN A 457 4.47 34.84 3.43
N PRO A 458 4.88 33.57 3.42
CA PRO A 458 5.29 32.88 4.63
C PRO A 458 6.58 33.50 5.21
N GLY A 459 6.59 33.74 6.51
CA GLY A 459 7.76 34.26 7.22
C GLY A 459 8.88 33.22 7.36
N LYS A 460 10.04 33.66 7.84
CA LYS A 460 11.26 32.82 7.99
C LYS A 460 10.97 31.56 8.81
N SER A 461 10.33 31.67 9.97
CA SER A 461 10.03 30.53 10.85
C SER A 461 9.17 29.46 10.17
N ALA A 462 8.15 29.88 9.38
CA ALA A 462 7.32 28.94 8.63
C ALA A 462 8.12 28.19 7.56
N LEU A 463 9.03 28.88 6.86
CA LEU A 463 9.87 28.27 5.84
C LEU A 463 10.94 27.32 6.43
N GLU A 464 11.49 27.66 7.59
CA GLU A 464 12.46 26.83 8.32
C GLU A 464 11.83 25.51 8.79
N MET A 465 10.56 25.52 9.22
CA MET A 465 9.83 24.30 9.59
C MET A 465 9.61 23.33 8.40
N LEU A 466 9.78 23.80 7.18
CA LEU A 466 9.61 23.02 5.95
C LEU A 466 10.93 22.75 5.22
N SER A 467 12.07 23.11 5.84
CA SER A 467 13.41 22.93 5.30
C SER A 467 14.07 21.70 5.90
N LEU A 468 14.76 20.91 5.07
CA LEU A 468 15.61 19.79 5.50
C LEU A 468 17.09 20.10 5.26
N LYS A 469 17.45 21.40 5.31
CA LYS A 469 18.80 21.93 5.23
C LYS A 469 19.30 22.33 6.62
N ASP A 470 20.58 22.45 6.77
CA ASP A 470 21.28 23.00 7.96
C ASP A 470 21.03 22.21 9.26
N PRO A 471 21.39 20.90 9.33
CA PRO A 471 22.17 20.16 8.34
C PRO A 471 21.32 19.46 7.27
N SER A 472 21.84 19.32 6.06
CA SER A 472 21.25 18.47 5.04
C SER A 472 21.41 16.99 5.39
N LEU A 473 20.42 16.17 5.00
CA LEU A 473 20.49 14.72 5.16
C LEU A 473 21.55 14.14 4.20
N ASP A 474 22.49 13.37 4.72
CA ASP A 474 23.45 12.61 3.92
C ASP A 474 22.98 11.16 3.78
N TRP A 475 22.14 10.91 2.77
CA TRP A 475 21.55 9.60 2.54
C TRP A 475 22.57 8.51 2.22
N VAL A 476 23.71 8.87 1.59
CA VAL A 476 24.79 7.92 1.30
C VAL A 476 25.41 7.41 2.62
N SER A 477 25.72 8.32 3.55
CA SER A 477 26.29 7.94 4.84
C SER A 477 25.28 7.16 5.70
N VAL A 478 24.01 7.60 5.75
CA VAL A 478 22.93 6.91 6.46
C VAL A 478 22.73 5.49 5.93
N SER A 479 22.66 5.33 4.60
CA SER A 479 22.47 4.05 3.93
C SER A 479 23.61 3.07 4.25
N LYS A 480 24.86 3.53 4.10
CA LYS A 480 26.04 2.72 4.42
C LYS A 480 26.10 2.33 5.88
N GLY A 481 25.71 3.22 6.80
CA GLY A 481 25.59 2.93 8.22
C GLY A 481 24.53 1.87 8.55
N MET A 482 23.53 1.67 7.68
CA MET A 482 22.50 0.64 7.77
C MET A 482 22.86 -0.64 6.97
N GLY A 483 24.06 -0.70 6.35
CA GLY A 483 24.54 -1.86 5.61
C GLY A 483 24.10 -1.94 4.16
N VAL A 484 23.58 -0.86 3.58
CA VAL A 484 23.18 -0.77 2.18
C VAL A 484 24.16 0.11 1.40
N ASP A 485 24.72 -0.41 0.31
CA ASP A 485 25.57 0.38 -0.58
C ASP A 485 24.79 1.51 -1.24
N ALA A 486 25.44 2.68 -1.35
CA ALA A 486 24.77 3.88 -1.84
C ALA A 486 25.70 4.80 -2.61
N VAL A 487 25.08 5.57 -3.53
CA VAL A 487 25.73 6.63 -4.32
C VAL A 487 24.85 7.88 -4.35
N ARG A 488 25.50 9.04 -4.58
CA ARG A 488 24.81 10.32 -4.86
C ARG A 488 25.02 10.67 -6.31
N VAL A 489 23.96 11.15 -6.96
CA VAL A 489 23.97 11.56 -8.37
C VAL A 489 23.28 12.91 -8.53
N ASP A 490 23.81 13.73 -9.47
CA ASP A 490 23.29 15.06 -9.81
C ASP A 490 23.14 15.27 -11.34
N THR A 491 23.49 14.25 -12.15
CA THR A 491 23.31 14.22 -13.61
C THR A 491 22.47 13.03 -14.06
N ILE A 492 21.84 13.13 -15.21
CA ILE A 492 21.07 12.02 -15.81
C ILE A 492 22.00 10.87 -16.18
N GLU A 493 23.19 11.15 -16.66
CA GLU A 493 24.18 10.16 -17.07
C GLU A 493 24.59 9.24 -15.89
N ASP A 494 24.89 9.85 -14.74
CA ASP A 494 25.21 9.09 -13.52
C ASP A 494 23.97 8.37 -12.97
N LEU A 495 22.80 9.00 -12.98
CA LEU A 495 21.56 8.33 -12.60
C LEU A 495 21.32 7.07 -13.44
N VAL A 496 21.42 7.15 -14.76
CA VAL A 496 21.23 6.01 -15.67
C VAL A 496 22.25 4.92 -15.39
N LYS A 497 23.52 5.28 -15.19
CA LYS A 497 24.60 4.35 -14.86
C LYS A 497 24.30 3.56 -13.59
N TYR A 498 24.03 4.28 -12.50
CA TYR A 498 23.84 3.65 -11.19
C TYR A 498 22.45 3.02 -11.02
N PHE A 499 21.44 3.52 -11.71
CA PHE A 499 20.14 2.84 -11.73
C PHE A 499 20.23 1.50 -12.47
N LYS A 500 20.89 1.44 -13.63
CA LYS A 500 21.19 0.17 -14.31
C LYS A 500 22.01 -0.80 -13.44
N HIS A 501 22.96 -0.29 -12.66
CA HIS A 501 23.70 -1.07 -11.69
C HIS A 501 22.75 -1.67 -10.63
N GLY A 502 21.95 -0.85 -9.92
CA GLY A 502 21.01 -1.31 -8.91
C GLY A 502 19.93 -2.27 -9.44
N LEU A 503 19.52 -2.12 -10.71
CA LEU A 503 18.57 -3.04 -11.34
C LEU A 503 19.18 -4.42 -11.67
N LYS A 504 20.50 -4.47 -11.91
CA LYS A 504 21.22 -5.70 -12.28
C LYS A 504 21.71 -6.49 -11.07
N GLU A 505 22.23 -5.80 -10.07
CA GLU A 505 22.78 -6.43 -8.87
C GLU A 505 21.66 -7.00 -7.98
N LYS A 506 21.99 -8.08 -7.28
CA LYS A 506 21.11 -8.67 -6.27
C LYS A 506 21.37 -8.04 -4.91
N GLY A 507 20.31 -7.84 -4.13
CA GLY A 507 20.37 -7.18 -2.84
C GLY A 507 19.97 -5.70 -2.91
N PRO A 508 19.99 -4.98 -1.77
CA PRO A 508 19.56 -3.60 -1.70
C PRO A 508 20.64 -2.63 -2.18
N PHE A 509 20.21 -1.59 -2.91
CA PHE A 509 21.07 -0.50 -3.37
C PHE A 509 20.32 0.83 -3.32
N LEU A 510 20.97 1.89 -2.84
CA LEU A 510 20.36 3.21 -2.72
C LEU A 510 21.03 4.24 -3.63
N ILE A 511 20.21 5.07 -4.29
CA ILE A 511 20.66 6.19 -5.12
C ILE A 511 20.04 7.47 -4.55
N GLU A 512 20.88 8.36 -4.02
CA GLU A 512 20.48 9.71 -3.63
C GLU A 512 20.52 10.60 -4.86
N VAL A 513 19.35 11.06 -5.30
CA VAL A 513 19.16 11.88 -6.51
C VAL A 513 18.97 13.33 -6.08
N MET A 514 19.93 14.19 -6.38
CA MET A 514 19.91 15.61 -6.01
C MET A 514 18.98 16.40 -6.93
N LEU A 515 18.11 17.30 -6.31
CA LEU A 515 17.13 18.12 -7.02
C LEU A 515 17.23 19.60 -6.67
#